data_cf47126cd615e02f6a8d0e95b389d2eb
#
_entry.id   cf47126cd615e02f6a8d0e95b389d2eb
#
_cell.length_a   1.000
_cell.length_b   1.000
_cell.length_c   1.000
_cell.angle_alpha   90.00
_cell.angle_beta   90.00
_cell.angle_gamma   90.00
#
_symmetry.space_group_name_H-M   'P 1'
#
loop_
_entity.id
_entity.type
_entity.pdbx_description
1 polymer ?
#
loop_
_entity_poly.entity_id
_entity_poly.type
_entity_poly.pdbx_seq_one_letter_code
_entity_poly.pdbx_strand_id
1 'polypeptide(L)'
;ATPSWNPRGCLNGFTFQRRVYGPYRLRYPMIRKGWKQWADDGFPELTPETKTKYKFDARGQDELLRATWDEAYTYAAKGMIAIAKRYSGDEGKRRLLAQGYPEEMFTHWEGAGTRTFKCRGGMGLLGVIGKYGMYRFANTLALLDTHVRGVGPDKARGGRNWSNYTWHGDQAPGQPFVHGLQASDVDFNELRFAKLHIGIGKNLVENKRADNHYFMELMERGAKIVCIVPEYSPPASKADYWIPVRPNSDTALLLGLSRILIDEKWYDAPYVKRFTDLPLLVRTDTLKRLKPEEIIPGYTQPDISRGASMTRHGLTPEYRKRVGDFVVWDAKTNAPRAITRDDVGDRLTEKGIDPALEGRFTVKTVDGKSVEVMPLFEAYKIHLKDYDLDTVHEITHAPKDLIRRLARDIATIKPVAIHIGEGINHWFHATLVNRATYLPLMLTGNVGVMGSGSHTWAGNYKAALFQGSEETGPGFKGWVAEDPFNPNLDPAADGKTIRERGYAYEEEVAYWAHGDKPLIVNTPKHGRKVFTGTTHMPTPTKVMWFTNVNLINNAKWVYELIKNVNPN
;
A
#
# COMPACT_ATOMS: atom_id res chain seq x y z
N ALA A 1 15.32 24.12 17.97
CA ALA A 1 15.02 22.68 18.16
C ALA A 1 14.61 22.50 19.61
N THR A 2 13.50 21.82 19.85
CA THR A 2 13.13 21.43 21.22
C THR A 2 14.14 20.41 21.74
N PRO A 3 14.42 20.33 23.05
CA PRO A 3 15.29 19.32 23.62
C PRO A 3 14.87 17.88 23.27
N SER A 4 13.62 17.72 22.89
CA SER A 4 13.04 16.43 22.48
C SER A 4 13.38 16.04 21.04
N TRP A 5 13.81 16.97 20.21
CA TRP A 5 14.18 16.71 18.83
C TRP A 5 15.69 16.61 18.71
N ASN A 6 16.18 15.40 18.66
CA ASN A 6 17.61 15.09 18.61
C ASN A 6 17.92 14.15 17.45
N PRO A 7 18.03 14.67 16.22
CA PRO A 7 18.36 13.85 15.07
C PRO A 7 19.77 13.28 15.22
N ARG A 8 19.89 11.97 14.99
CA ARG A 8 21.15 11.25 15.10
C ARG A 8 21.48 10.51 13.81
N GLY A 9 22.77 10.46 13.49
CA GLY A 9 23.29 9.60 12.43
C GLY A 9 23.38 8.14 12.89
N CYS A 10 23.44 7.24 11.95
CA CYS A 10 23.67 5.82 12.23
C CYS A 10 24.96 5.34 11.55
N LEU A 11 25.44 4.17 11.96
CA LEU A 11 26.65 3.56 11.42
C LEU A 11 26.62 3.39 9.89
N ASN A 12 25.46 3.14 9.31
CA ASN A 12 25.30 3.04 7.86
C ASN A 12 25.64 4.37 7.15
N GLY A 13 25.24 5.50 7.74
CA GLY A 13 25.61 6.82 7.24
C GLY A 13 27.13 7.04 7.30
N PHE A 14 27.76 6.68 8.40
CA PHE A 14 29.22 6.78 8.57
C PHE A 14 30.01 5.95 7.57
N THR A 15 29.50 4.77 7.21
CA THR A 15 30.19 3.87 6.27
C THR A 15 29.82 4.14 4.81
N PHE A 16 28.92 5.07 4.53
CA PHE A 16 28.44 5.35 3.18
C PHE A 16 29.57 5.81 2.23
N GLN A 17 30.58 6.50 2.74
CA GLN A 17 31.78 6.86 2.00
C GLN A 17 32.45 5.65 1.34
N ARG A 18 32.47 4.49 2.01
CA ARG A 18 33.04 3.25 1.45
C ARG A 18 32.30 2.78 0.21
N ARG A 19 31.01 3.08 0.13
CA ARG A 19 30.19 2.77 -1.03
C ARG A 19 30.48 3.72 -2.21
N VAL A 20 30.77 4.97 -1.91
CA VAL A 20 31.10 5.99 -2.92
C VAL A 20 32.53 5.82 -3.44
N TYR A 21 33.49 5.56 -2.56
CA TYR A 21 34.93 5.52 -2.87
C TYR A 21 35.55 4.13 -2.78
N GLY A 22 34.77 3.11 -2.50
CA GLY A 22 35.26 1.74 -2.33
C GLY A 22 35.75 1.12 -3.63
N PRO A 23 36.53 0.01 -3.53
CA PRO A 23 37.16 -0.62 -4.70
C PRO A 23 36.15 -1.22 -5.69
N TYR A 24 34.95 -1.54 -5.24
CA TYR A 24 33.88 -2.11 -6.07
C TYR A 24 32.96 -1.05 -6.69
N ARG A 25 33.26 0.23 -6.49
CA ARG A 25 32.49 1.31 -7.08
C ARG A 25 32.65 1.32 -8.60
N LEU A 26 31.54 1.20 -9.35
CA LEU A 26 31.52 1.41 -10.78
C LEU A 26 31.86 2.89 -11.06
N ARG A 27 32.91 3.11 -11.82
CA ARG A 27 33.45 4.46 -12.12
C ARG A 27 33.05 4.96 -13.50
N TYR A 28 32.67 4.07 -14.38
CA TYR A 28 32.40 4.36 -15.78
C TYR A 28 31.12 3.64 -16.23
N PRO A 29 30.40 4.19 -17.20
CA PRO A 29 29.37 3.45 -17.89
C PRO A 29 29.95 2.21 -18.58
N MET A 30 29.14 1.18 -18.64
CA MET A 30 29.50 -0.08 -19.30
C MET A 30 28.36 -0.54 -20.20
N ILE A 31 28.70 -1.00 -21.39
CA ILE A 31 27.75 -1.52 -22.37
C ILE A 31 28.09 -2.98 -22.65
N ARG A 32 27.09 -3.85 -22.63
CA ARG A 32 27.29 -5.25 -23.03
C ARG A 32 27.71 -5.33 -24.50
N LYS A 33 28.73 -6.09 -24.79
CA LYS A 33 29.31 -6.23 -26.11
C LYS A 33 28.28 -6.72 -27.16
N GLY A 34 27.56 -7.77 -26.83
CA GLY A 34 26.53 -8.30 -27.71
C GLY A 34 25.39 -7.32 -27.96
N TRP A 35 24.95 -6.59 -26.89
CA TRP A 35 23.94 -5.56 -27.05
C TRP A 35 24.43 -4.38 -27.91
N LYS A 36 25.68 -3.96 -27.71
CA LYS A 36 26.30 -2.91 -28.54
C LYS A 36 26.32 -3.30 -29.99
N GLN A 37 26.75 -4.54 -30.31
CA GLN A 37 26.74 -5.04 -31.66
C GLN A 37 25.34 -5.07 -32.28
N TRP A 38 24.33 -5.49 -31.50
CA TRP A 38 22.92 -5.47 -31.92
C TRP A 38 22.46 -4.05 -32.29
N ALA A 39 22.87 -3.06 -31.48
CA ALA A 39 22.58 -1.65 -31.74
C ALA A 39 23.32 -1.12 -33.00
N ASP A 40 24.59 -1.47 -33.15
CA ASP A 40 25.41 -1.07 -34.32
C ASP A 40 24.88 -1.70 -35.63
N ASP A 41 24.33 -2.92 -35.57
CA ASP A 41 23.67 -3.61 -36.68
C ASP A 41 22.23 -3.07 -36.95
N GLY A 42 21.80 -1.99 -36.30
CA GLY A 42 20.51 -1.34 -36.54
C GLY A 42 19.31 -1.98 -35.85
N PHE A 43 19.53 -2.69 -34.76
CA PHE A 43 18.46 -3.34 -33.96
C PHE A 43 17.65 -4.38 -34.77
N PRO A 44 18.28 -5.38 -35.43
CA PRO A 44 17.53 -6.39 -36.17
C PRO A 44 16.55 -7.15 -35.26
N GLU A 45 15.63 -7.91 -35.89
CA GLU A 45 14.66 -8.73 -35.15
C GLU A 45 15.38 -9.80 -34.32
N LEU A 46 14.87 -10.05 -33.13
CA LEU A 46 15.41 -11.06 -32.19
C LEU A 46 14.73 -12.41 -32.45
N THR A 47 15.31 -13.19 -33.37
CA THR A 47 15.01 -14.62 -33.54
C THR A 47 15.89 -15.46 -32.60
N PRO A 48 15.66 -16.77 -32.43
CA PRO A 48 16.57 -17.62 -31.65
C PRO A 48 18.04 -17.48 -32.10
N GLU A 49 18.29 -17.43 -33.41
CA GLU A 49 19.63 -17.30 -33.97
C GLU A 49 20.27 -15.94 -33.66
N THR A 50 19.51 -14.85 -33.85
CA THR A 50 20.02 -13.50 -33.58
C THR A 50 20.18 -13.24 -32.09
N LYS A 51 19.36 -13.86 -31.23
CA LYS A 51 19.56 -13.82 -29.78
C LYS A 51 20.92 -14.42 -29.38
N THR A 52 21.27 -15.57 -29.93
CA THR A 52 22.58 -16.19 -29.71
C THR A 52 23.71 -15.36 -30.31
N LYS A 53 23.54 -14.86 -31.53
CA LYS A 53 24.52 -13.96 -32.18
C LYS A 53 24.86 -12.75 -31.30
N TYR A 54 23.87 -12.10 -30.73
CA TYR A 54 24.05 -10.90 -29.92
C TYR A 54 24.13 -11.19 -28.39
N LYS A 55 24.34 -12.43 -28.02
CA LYS A 55 24.54 -12.82 -26.61
C LYS A 55 23.38 -12.49 -25.67
N PHE A 56 22.15 -12.41 -26.18
CA PHE A 56 20.98 -12.17 -25.31
C PHE A 56 20.70 -13.33 -24.37
N ASP A 57 21.08 -14.54 -24.75
CA ASP A 57 21.05 -15.77 -23.97
C ASP A 57 22.18 -15.86 -22.92
N ALA A 58 23.22 -15.06 -23.07
CA ALA A 58 24.39 -15.03 -22.19
C ALA A 58 24.45 -13.80 -21.28
N ARG A 59 23.31 -13.29 -20.85
CA ARG A 59 23.25 -12.15 -19.92
C ARG A 59 23.94 -12.47 -18.60
N GLY A 60 24.90 -11.61 -18.18
CA GLY A 60 25.75 -11.83 -17.02
C GLY A 60 27.05 -12.58 -17.33
N GLN A 61 27.17 -13.18 -18.51
CA GLN A 61 28.38 -13.87 -19.01
C GLN A 61 29.02 -13.15 -20.19
N ASP A 62 28.33 -12.21 -20.80
CA ASP A 62 28.83 -11.40 -21.90
C ASP A 62 29.82 -10.33 -21.40
N GLU A 63 30.77 -9.97 -22.25
CA GLU A 63 31.75 -8.92 -21.96
C GLU A 63 31.09 -7.56 -21.77
N LEU A 64 31.53 -6.80 -20.76
CA LEU A 64 31.11 -5.43 -20.51
C LEU A 64 32.20 -4.48 -21.02
N LEU A 65 31.86 -3.70 -22.03
CA LEU A 65 32.74 -2.70 -22.61
C LEU A 65 32.63 -1.39 -21.86
N ARG A 66 33.76 -0.81 -21.44
CA ARG A 66 33.80 0.52 -20.90
C ARG A 66 33.38 1.54 -21.98
N ALA A 67 32.53 2.48 -21.59
CA ALA A 67 32.05 3.54 -22.45
C ALA A 67 32.26 4.91 -21.79
N THR A 68 32.27 5.97 -22.61
CA THR A 68 32.06 7.33 -22.13
C THR A 68 30.60 7.56 -21.79
N TRP A 69 30.30 8.63 -21.05
CA TRP A 69 28.90 9.00 -20.77
C TRP A 69 28.14 9.36 -22.06
N ASP A 70 28.78 10.02 -23.01
CA ASP A 70 28.16 10.39 -24.29
C ASP A 70 27.82 9.16 -25.13
N GLU A 71 28.72 8.18 -25.16
CA GLU A 71 28.45 6.89 -25.80
C GLU A 71 27.28 6.18 -25.11
N ALA A 72 27.30 6.08 -23.79
CA ALA A 72 26.24 5.41 -23.04
C ALA A 72 24.87 6.07 -23.25
N TYR A 73 24.79 7.39 -23.21
CA TYR A 73 23.56 8.11 -23.52
C TYR A 73 23.11 7.92 -24.96
N THR A 74 24.04 7.97 -25.90
CA THR A 74 23.75 7.77 -27.32
C THR A 74 23.17 6.37 -27.58
N TYR A 75 23.80 5.33 -27.03
CA TYR A 75 23.30 3.96 -27.20
C TYR A 75 21.97 3.74 -26.48
N ALA A 76 21.80 4.29 -25.27
CA ALA A 76 20.51 4.22 -24.56
C ALA A 76 19.41 4.90 -25.39
N ALA A 77 19.63 6.11 -25.89
CA ALA A 77 18.66 6.84 -26.69
C ALA A 77 18.30 6.08 -28.00
N LYS A 78 19.31 5.59 -28.73
CA LYS A 78 19.10 4.77 -29.94
C LYS A 78 18.23 3.54 -29.65
N GLY A 79 18.52 2.82 -28.56
CA GLY A 79 17.76 1.65 -28.16
C GLY A 79 16.31 2.00 -27.80
N MET A 80 16.11 3.08 -27.06
CA MET A 80 14.76 3.54 -26.71
C MET A 80 13.96 3.96 -27.94
N ILE A 81 14.54 4.70 -28.86
CA ILE A 81 13.90 5.09 -30.12
C ILE A 81 13.53 3.86 -30.94
N ALA A 82 14.44 2.91 -31.10
CA ALA A 82 14.20 1.69 -31.86
C ALA A 82 13.06 0.85 -31.29
N ILE A 83 13.02 0.69 -29.97
CA ILE A 83 11.96 -0.06 -29.29
C ILE A 83 10.63 0.70 -29.34
N ALA A 84 10.62 2.02 -29.11
CA ALA A 84 9.41 2.83 -29.22
C ALA A 84 8.80 2.70 -30.62
N LYS A 85 9.61 2.84 -31.69
CA LYS A 85 9.16 2.66 -33.07
C LYS A 85 8.59 1.26 -33.31
N ARG A 86 9.30 0.23 -32.89
CA ARG A 86 8.93 -1.18 -33.11
C ARG A 86 7.58 -1.55 -32.53
N TYR A 87 7.22 -0.96 -31.40
CA TYR A 87 5.98 -1.27 -30.67
C TYR A 87 4.92 -0.18 -30.75
N SER A 88 5.06 0.79 -31.67
CA SER A 88 4.06 1.83 -31.91
C SER A 88 3.11 1.46 -33.05
N GLY A 89 1.89 2.02 -32.98
CA GLY A 89 0.86 1.86 -33.98
C GLY A 89 0.33 0.44 -34.12
N ASP A 90 -0.33 0.15 -35.26
CA ASP A 90 -0.95 -1.15 -35.50
C ASP A 90 0.08 -2.27 -35.69
N GLU A 91 1.23 -1.96 -36.25
CA GLU A 91 2.33 -2.90 -36.32
C GLU A 91 2.82 -3.32 -34.93
N GLY A 92 2.99 -2.35 -34.05
CA GLY A 92 3.36 -2.61 -32.66
C GLY A 92 2.33 -3.49 -31.94
N LYS A 93 1.05 -3.25 -32.15
CA LYS A 93 -0.03 -4.09 -31.60
C LYS A 93 0.04 -5.52 -32.13
N ARG A 94 0.18 -5.69 -33.46
CA ARG A 94 0.32 -7.02 -34.08
C ARG A 94 1.51 -7.80 -33.53
N ARG A 95 2.65 -7.14 -33.32
CA ARG A 95 3.84 -7.75 -32.71
C ARG A 95 3.60 -8.21 -31.27
N LEU A 96 2.89 -7.42 -30.48
CA LEU A 96 2.57 -7.78 -29.10
C LEU A 96 1.62 -8.98 -29.05
N LEU A 97 0.59 -9.01 -29.89
CA LEU A 97 -0.32 -10.16 -30.01
C LEU A 97 0.43 -11.42 -30.44
N ALA A 98 1.30 -11.31 -31.44
CA ALA A 98 2.12 -12.44 -31.90
C ALA A 98 3.08 -12.98 -30.82
N GLN A 99 3.47 -12.13 -29.86
CA GLN A 99 4.27 -12.51 -28.71
C GLN A 99 3.44 -13.07 -27.53
N GLY A 100 2.12 -13.22 -27.72
CA GLY A 100 1.23 -13.83 -26.73
C GLY A 100 0.75 -12.88 -25.64
N TYR A 101 0.91 -11.57 -25.79
CA TYR A 101 0.31 -10.61 -24.86
C TYR A 101 -1.19 -10.47 -25.15
N PRO A 102 -2.06 -10.56 -24.14
CA PRO A 102 -3.48 -10.33 -24.33
C PRO A 102 -3.75 -8.86 -24.70
N GLU A 103 -4.72 -8.63 -25.55
CA GLU A 103 -5.02 -7.30 -26.09
C GLU A 103 -5.39 -6.28 -24.99
N GLU A 104 -6.07 -6.72 -23.96
CA GLU A 104 -6.43 -5.87 -22.83
C GLU A 104 -5.23 -5.20 -22.12
N MET A 105 -4.03 -5.76 -22.28
CA MET A 105 -2.81 -5.16 -21.70
C MET A 105 -2.36 -3.89 -22.42
N PHE A 106 -2.83 -3.63 -23.61
CA PHE A 106 -2.38 -2.49 -24.41
C PHE A 106 -3.48 -1.75 -25.16
N THR A 107 -4.74 -2.08 -24.94
CA THR A 107 -5.88 -1.39 -25.56
C THR A 107 -5.90 0.11 -25.26
N HIS A 108 -5.45 0.49 -24.05
CA HIS A 108 -5.46 1.88 -23.57
C HIS A 108 -4.24 2.70 -24.00
N TRP A 109 -3.36 2.16 -24.82
CA TRP A 109 -2.11 2.86 -25.17
C TRP A 109 -2.23 3.81 -26.34
N GLU A 110 -3.32 3.80 -27.02
CA GLU A 110 -3.47 4.54 -28.28
C GLU A 110 -2.36 4.23 -29.30
N GLY A 111 -1.72 3.08 -29.18
CA GLY A 111 -0.60 2.68 -30.02
C GLY A 111 0.78 3.24 -29.64
N ALA A 112 0.94 3.77 -28.43
CA ALA A 112 2.21 4.33 -27.97
C ALA A 112 3.21 3.27 -27.52
N GLY A 113 4.26 3.03 -28.29
CA GLY A 113 5.33 2.08 -27.94
C GLY A 113 6.11 2.47 -26.68
N THR A 114 6.14 3.75 -26.31
CA THR A 114 6.73 4.26 -25.07
C THR A 114 6.07 3.68 -23.82
N ARG A 115 4.84 3.21 -23.90
CA ARG A 115 4.16 2.52 -22.78
C ARG A 115 4.78 1.16 -22.45
N THR A 116 5.62 0.61 -23.33
CA THR A 116 6.43 -0.58 -23.04
C THR A 116 7.65 -0.29 -22.16
N PHE A 117 7.90 0.98 -21.84
CA PHE A 117 9.03 1.40 -21.01
C PHE A 117 8.63 1.45 -19.57
N LYS A 118 9.36 0.72 -18.73
CA LYS A 118 9.15 0.67 -17.28
C LYS A 118 10.32 1.31 -16.57
N CYS A 119 10.04 2.41 -15.89
CA CYS A 119 11.00 3.08 -15.04
C CYS A 119 10.78 2.65 -13.60
N ARG A 120 11.83 2.17 -12.94
CA ARG A 120 11.74 1.64 -11.59
C ARG A 120 12.84 2.20 -10.70
N GLY A 121 12.44 2.78 -9.57
CA GLY A 121 13.35 3.28 -8.56
C GLY A 121 13.28 2.49 -7.27
N GLY A 122 14.39 2.36 -6.58
CA GLY A 122 14.49 1.77 -5.25
C GLY A 122 14.52 2.81 -4.14
N MET A 123 14.60 2.33 -2.89
CA MET A 123 14.59 3.14 -1.66
C MET A 123 15.64 4.24 -1.62
N GLY A 124 16.84 3.99 -2.15
CA GLY A 124 17.93 4.97 -2.13
C GLY A 124 17.63 6.27 -2.88
N LEU A 125 16.56 6.31 -3.67
CA LEU A 125 16.07 7.49 -4.37
C LEU A 125 14.88 8.16 -3.69
N LEU A 126 14.65 7.94 -2.42
CA LEU A 126 13.56 8.59 -1.68
C LEU A 126 13.73 10.11 -1.57
N GLY A 127 14.91 10.62 -1.86
CA GLY A 127 15.14 12.07 -2.00
C GLY A 127 14.31 12.66 -3.15
N VAL A 128 13.97 13.93 -3.00
CA VAL A 128 13.19 14.71 -3.98
C VAL A 128 13.80 14.59 -5.39
N ILE A 129 15.11 14.76 -5.51
CA ILE A 129 15.80 14.76 -6.80
C ILE A 129 15.72 13.38 -7.48
N GLY A 130 16.00 12.31 -6.74
CA GLY A 130 16.01 10.97 -7.31
C GLY A 130 14.64 10.51 -7.74
N LYS A 131 13.65 10.63 -6.87
CA LYS A 131 12.29 10.20 -7.15
C LYS A 131 11.62 11.09 -8.20
N TYR A 132 11.73 12.39 -8.03
CA TYR A 132 11.22 13.37 -8.99
C TYR A 132 11.86 13.19 -10.37
N GLY A 133 13.19 13.01 -10.43
CA GLY A 133 13.91 12.78 -11.68
C GLY A 133 13.42 11.54 -12.42
N MET A 134 13.14 10.45 -11.70
CA MET A 134 12.60 9.21 -12.29
C MET A 134 11.21 9.44 -12.89
N TYR A 135 10.31 10.07 -12.16
CA TYR A 135 8.96 10.36 -12.65
C TYR A 135 9.01 11.35 -13.81
N ARG A 136 9.82 12.39 -13.69
CA ARG A 136 10.02 13.34 -14.77
C ARG A 136 10.55 12.67 -16.03
N PHE A 137 11.52 11.77 -15.90
CA PHE A 137 12.06 11.02 -17.02
C PHE A 137 10.97 10.17 -17.70
N ALA A 138 10.19 9.41 -16.92
CA ALA A 138 9.11 8.60 -17.45
C ALA A 138 8.07 9.46 -18.19
N ASN A 139 7.73 10.61 -17.64
CA ASN A 139 6.79 11.54 -18.25
C ASN A 139 7.35 12.17 -19.54
N THR A 140 8.62 12.57 -19.53
CA THR A 140 9.24 13.19 -20.73
C THR A 140 9.36 12.23 -21.92
N LEU A 141 9.22 10.93 -21.71
CA LEU A 141 9.11 9.97 -22.82
C LEU A 141 7.87 10.20 -23.70
N ALA A 142 6.92 11.02 -23.26
CA ALA A 142 5.84 11.48 -24.14
C ALA A 142 6.35 12.33 -25.31
N LEU A 143 7.48 13.04 -25.16
CA LEU A 143 8.13 13.74 -26.28
C LEU A 143 8.68 12.75 -27.31
N LEU A 144 9.21 11.62 -26.85
CA LEU A 144 9.61 10.55 -27.75
C LEU A 144 8.41 9.98 -28.50
N ASP A 145 7.29 9.79 -27.80
CA ASP A 145 6.06 9.30 -28.41
C ASP A 145 5.51 10.28 -29.46
N THR A 146 5.51 11.58 -29.14
CA THR A 146 5.18 12.64 -30.12
C THR A 146 6.04 12.53 -31.37
N HIS A 147 7.35 12.35 -31.21
CA HIS A 147 8.28 12.18 -32.33
C HIS A 147 8.03 10.90 -33.13
N VAL A 148 7.80 9.79 -32.45
CA VAL A 148 7.65 8.47 -33.09
C VAL A 148 6.32 8.34 -33.82
N ARG A 149 5.22 8.80 -33.23
CA ARG A 149 3.87 8.65 -33.79
C ARG A 149 3.36 9.90 -34.53
N GLY A 150 4.05 11.04 -34.41
CA GLY A 150 3.58 12.30 -34.97
C GLY A 150 2.28 12.82 -34.35
N VAL A 151 2.03 12.51 -33.08
CA VAL A 151 0.81 12.91 -32.36
C VAL A 151 1.04 14.17 -31.55
N GLY A 152 -0.04 14.93 -31.33
CA GLY A 152 -0.01 16.10 -30.45
C GLY A 152 0.14 15.76 -28.96
N PRO A 153 0.40 16.78 -28.11
CA PRO A 153 0.60 16.61 -26.69
C PRO A 153 -0.55 15.88 -25.96
N ASP A 154 -1.77 16.11 -26.39
CA ASP A 154 -2.97 15.49 -25.78
C ASP A 154 -3.02 13.96 -25.98
N LYS A 155 -2.41 13.48 -27.06
CA LYS A 155 -2.37 12.06 -27.42
C LYS A 155 -1.03 11.38 -27.10
N ALA A 156 -0.02 12.17 -26.75
CA ALA A 156 1.30 11.63 -26.43
C ALA A 156 1.27 10.87 -25.09
N ARG A 157 2.00 9.76 -25.02
CA ARG A 157 2.07 8.89 -23.83
C ARG A 157 3.51 8.70 -23.40
N GLY A 158 3.76 8.94 -22.12
CA GLY A 158 5.05 8.68 -21.49
C GLY A 158 5.30 7.20 -21.21
N GLY A 159 6.44 6.92 -20.60
CA GLY A 159 6.74 5.63 -20.03
C GLY A 159 5.91 5.37 -18.77
N ARG A 160 6.07 4.19 -18.21
CA ARG A 160 5.43 3.85 -16.93
C ARG A 160 6.46 3.85 -15.82
N ASN A 161 6.21 4.64 -14.81
CA ASN A 161 6.98 4.54 -13.59
C ASN A 161 6.27 3.60 -12.63
N TRP A 162 7.02 2.67 -12.08
CA TRP A 162 6.51 1.70 -11.16
C TRP A 162 7.37 1.64 -9.91
N SER A 163 6.74 1.92 -8.79
CA SER A 163 7.40 1.84 -7.50
C SER A 163 7.33 0.41 -6.98
N ASN A 164 8.46 -0.12 -6.53
CA ASN A 164 8.51 -1.37 -5.79
C ASN A 164 7.64 -1.37 -4.55
N TYR A 165 7.40 -0.16 -4.03
CA TYR A 165 6.76 0.02 -2.75
C TYR A 165 5.27 -0.17 -2.80
N THR A 166 4.68 -0.15 -3.98
CA THR A 166 3.25 -0.21 -4.13
C THR A 166 2.64 -1.56 -3.80
N TRP A 167 3.45 -2.62 -3.75
CA TRP A 167 2.94 -3.93 -3.33
C TRP A 167 3.98 -4.84 -2.69
N HIS A 168 5.18 -4.38 -2.48
CA HIS A 168 6.20 -5.12 -1.73
C HIS A 168 6.14 -4.86 -0.23
N GLY A 169 5.20 -4.07 0.23
CA GLY A 169 4.97 -3.85 1.62
C GLY A 169 5.95 -2.93 2.33
N ASP A 170 6.85 -2.26 1.63
CA ASP A 170 7.58 -1.14 2.22
C ASP A 170 6.63 -0.02 2.63
N GLN A 171 5.50 -0.02 2.02
CA GLN A 171 4.35 0.75 2.38
C GLN A 171 3.34 -0.28 2.82
N ALA A 172 3.13 -0.37 4.10
CA ALA A 172 2.10 -1.22 4.64
C ALA A 172 0.83 -1.08 3.80
N PRO A 173 0.52 -1.97 2.88
CA PRO A 173 -0.58 -1.74 1.95
C PRO A 173 -1.91 -1.59 2.66
N GLY A 174 -2.01 -2.08 3.88
CA GLY A 174 -3.18 -1.89 4.72
C GLY A 174 -3.34 -0.49 5.28
N GLN A 175 -2.27 0.30 5.40
CA GLN A 175 -2.35 1.63 5.97
C GLN A 175 -3.18 2.62 5.13
N PRO A 176 -3.00 2.72 3.79
CA PRO A 176 -3.84 3.57 2.98
C PRO A 176 -5.32 3.25 3.09
N PHE A 177 -5.69 2.01 3.39
CA PHE A 177 -7.08 1.64 3.62
C PHE A 177 -7.63 2.12 4.95
N VAL A 178 -6.78 2.21 5.94
CA VAL A 178 -7.18 2.65 7.27
C VAL A 178 -7.19 4.17 7.36
N HIS A 179 -6.12 4.83 6.88
CA HIS A 179 -5.97 6.28 7.03
C HIS A 179 -6.06 7.08 5.73
N GLY A 180 -6.11 6.44 4.58
CA GLY A 180 -6.05 7.11 3.29
C GLY A 180 -4.65 7.56 2.85
N LEU A 181 -3.64 7.38 3.68
CA LEU A 181 -2.26 7.79 3.43
C LEU A 181 -1.28 6.69 3.82
N GLN A 182 -0.17 6.63 3.12
CA GLN A 182 0.98 5.82 3.51
C GLN A 182 1.88 6.63 4.45
N ALA A 183 1.46 6.78 5.67
CA ALA A 183 2.20 7.53 6.66
C ALA A 183 1.99 6.91 8.03
N SER A 184 2.89 7.19 8.96
CA SER A 184 2.65 6.90 10.36
C SER A 184 1.51 7.76 10.88
N ASP A 185 0.65 7.21 11.73
CA ASP A 185 -0.45 7.94 12.36
C ASP A 185 0.03 9.05 13.28
N VAL A 186 1.20 8.81 13.85
CA VAL A 186 1.77 9.60 14.93
C VAL A 186 3.23 9.91 14.62
N ASP A 187 3.72 10.99 15.19
CA ASP A 187 5.14 11.32 15.16
C ASP A 187 5.93 10.23 15.90
N PHE A 188 7.01 9.76 15.29
CA PHE A 188 7.86 8.73 15.89
C PHE A 188 8.45 9.14 17.24
N ASN A 189 8.67 10.43 17.43
CA ASN A 189 9.11 11.01 18.68
C ASN A 189 8.11 10.77 19.85
N GLU A 190 6.84 10.56 19.55
CA GLU A 190 5.83 10.26 20.57
C GLU A 190 5.97 8.85 21.16
N LEU A 191 6.66 7.96 20.48
CA LEU A 191 6.86 6.58 20.94
C LEU A 191 7.37 6.50 22.38
N ARG A 192 8.24 7.43 22.77
CA ARG A 192 8.81 7.53 24.13
C ARG A 192 7.79 7.76 25.23
N PHE A 193 6.56 8.16 24.90
CA PHE A 193 5.48 8.37 25.88
C PHE A 193 4.59 7.13 26.07
N ALA A 194 4.78 6.10 25.24
CA ALA A 194 4.08 4.83 25.43
C ALA A 194 4.49 4.19 26.78
N LYS A 195 3.55 3.51 27.41
CA LYS A 195 3.81 2.67 28.61
C LYS A 195 3.85 1.19 28.26
N LEU A 196 3.23 0.81 27.15
CA LEU A 196 3.34 -0.51 26.55
C LEU A 196 3.70 -0.33 25.07
N HIS A 197 4.83 -0.88 24.67
CA HIS A 197 5.28 -0.92 23.28
C HIS A 197 5.22 -2.34 22.75
N ILE A 198 4.52 -2.55 21.67
CA ILE A 198 4.39 -3.84 20.98
C ILE A 198 5.02 -3.72 19.60
N GLY A 199 6.20 -4.28 19.42
CA GLY A 199 6.83 -4.39 18.11
C GLY A 199 6.37 -5.65 17.39
N ILE A 200 5.69 -5.51 16.25
CA ILE A 200 5.19 -6.65 15.48
C ILE A 200 5.84 -6.71 14.09
N GLY A 201 6.53 -7.80 13.80
CA GLY A 201 7.30 -7.97 12.56
C GLY A 201 8.36 -6.89 12.36
N LYS A 202 8.89 -6.32 13.47
CA LYS A 202 9.73 -5.13 13.48
C LYS A 202 11.06 -5.35 14.19
N ASN A 203 12.14 -5.20 13.45
CA ASN A 203 13.50 -5.14 14.02
C ASN A 203 13.98 -3.68 14.08
N LEU A 204 13.46 -2.94 15.04
CA LEU A 204 13.73 -1.50 15.20
C LEU A 204 15.21 -1.21 15.41
N VAL A 205 15.90 -2.03 16.18
CA VAL A 205 17.31 -1.81 16.58
C VAL A 205 18.26 -1.86 15.37
N GLU A 206 18.03 -2.78 14.44
CA GLU A 206 18.90 -2.94 13.29
C GLU A 206 18.42 -2.14 12.06
N ASN A 207 17.10 -2.00 11.88
CA ASN A 207 16.54 -1.42 10.65
C ASN A 207 16.23 0.07 10.76
N LYS A 208 16.06 0.60 11.98
CA LYS A 208 15.73 1.99 12.27
C LYS A 208 16.73 2.64 13.21
N ARG A 209 17.99 2.46 12.93
CA ARG A 209 19.10 2.85 13.80
C ARG A 209 19.09 4.32 14.18
N ALA A 210 18.71 5.21 13.27
CA ALA A 210 18.59 6.63 13.55
C ALA A 210 17.50 6.95 14.59
N ASP A 211 16.42 6.17 14.59
CA ASP A 211 15.28 6.36 15.47
C ASP A 211 15.37 5.50 16.74
N ASN A 212 16.38 4.65 16.84
CA ASN A 212 16.52 3.69 17.95
C ASN A 212 16.66 4.39 19.33
N HIS A 213 17.14 5.63 19.36
CA HIS A 213 17.23 6.38 20.62
C HIS A 213 15.85 6.60 21.26
N TYR A 214 14.78 6.78 20.49
CA TYR A 214 13.43 6.86 21.04
C TYR A 214 13.00 5.56 21.71
N PHE A 215 13.42 4.42 21.15
CA PHE A 215 13.18 3.12 21.77
C PHE A 215 13.98 2.95 23.07
N MET A 216 15.22 3.44 23.13
CA MET A 216 15.99 3.44 24.36
C MET A 216 15.38 4.37 25.43
N GLU A 217 14.97 5.58 25.05
CA GLU A 217 14.27 6.51 25.94
C GLU A 217 12.98 5.90 26.49
N LEU A 218 12.24 5.16 25.68
CA LEU A 218 11.05 4.44 26.09
C LEU A 218 11.36 3.41 27.19
N MET A 219 12.43 2.64 27.00
CA MET A 219 12.88 1.65 28.01
C MET A 219 13.36 2.33 29.30
N GLU A 220 14.15 3.40 29.19
CA GLU A 220 14.64 4.20 30.34
C GLU A 220 13.50 4.80 31.16
N ARG A 221 12.36 5.08 30.52
CA ARG A 221 11.14 5.54 31.19
C ARG A 221 10.31 4.42 31.82
N GLY A 222 10.79 3.18 31.76
CA GLY A 222 10.13 2.03 32.36
C GLY A 222 8.91 1.52 31.60
N ALA A 223 8.81 1.79 30.31
CA ALA A 223 7.76 1.20 29.50
C ALA A 223 7.98 -0.31 29.34
N LYS A 224 6.88 -1.05 29.32
CA LYS A 224 6.88 -2.48 29.06
C LYS A 224 7.05 -2.73 27.55
N ILE A 225 7.97 -3.59 27.19
CA ILE A 225 8.30 -3.93 25.81
C ILE A 225 7.85 -5.34 25.48
N VAL A 226 7.10 -5.48 24.41
CA VAL A 226 6.70 -6.77 23.85
C VAL A 226 7.19 -6.88 22.41
N CYS A 227 7.77 -8.00 22.06
CA CYS A 227 8.26 -8.26 20.70
C CYS A 227 7.54 -9.48 20.13
N ILE A 228 6.86 -9.29 18.98
CA ILE A 228 6.12 -10.34 18.27
C ILE A 228 6.83 -10.56 16.94
N VAL A 229 7.71 -11.55 16.89
CA VAL A 229 8.51 -11.86 15.71
C VAL A 229 8.84 -13.35 15.70
N PRO A 230 9.06 -13.97 14.53
CA PRO A 230 9.35 -15.40 14.43
C PRO A 230 10.71 -15.79 15.01
N GLU A 231 11.65 -14.86 15.10
CA GLU A 231 13.03 -15.09 15.54
C GLU A 231 13.40 -14.25 16.76
N TYR A 232 14.34 -14.75 17.56
CA TYR A 232 14.86 -14.01 18.71
C TYR A 232 15.81 -12.88 18.24
N SER A 233 15.22 -11.81 17.75
CA SER A 233 15.93 -10.66 17.18
C SER A 233 16.49 -9.71 18.27
N PRO A 234 17.38 -8.76 17.92
CA PRO A 234 17.90 -7.77 18.88
C PRO A 234 16.83 -7.03 19.70
N PRO A 235 15.71 -6.56 19.15
CA PRO A 235 14.62 -6.01 19.96
C PRO A 235 14.03 -7.04 20.94
N ALA A 236 13.91 -8.31 20.54
CA ALA A 236 13.39 -9.35 21.42
C ALA A 236 14.30 -9.59 22.64
N SER A 237 15.62 -9.41 22.49
CA SER A 237 16.56 -9.52 23.61
C SER A 237 16.43 -8.40 24.64
N LYS A 238 15.68 -7.34 24.33
CA LYS A 238 15.40 -6.19 25.20
C LYS A 238 13.94 -6.16 25.67
N ALA A 239 13.13 -7.09 25.20
CA ALA A 239 11.72 -7.14 25.54
C ALA A 239 11.50 -7.77 26.93
N ASP A 240 10.45 -7.33 27.63
CA ASP A 240 9.96 -7.98 28.87
C ASP A 240 9.45 -9.37 28.58
N TYR A 241 8.93 -9.58 27.37
CA TYR A 241 8.67 -10.92 26.84
C TYR A 241 8.58 -10.90 25.31
N TRP A 242 8.96 -12.03 24.74
CA TRP A 242 8.91 -12.30 23.32
C TRP A 242 7.83 -13.33 23.01
N ILE A 243 7.03 -13.05 22.00
CA ILE A 243 6.01 -13.96 21.49
C ILE A 243 6.50 -14.46 20.13
N PRO A 244 6.99 -15.70 20.04
CA PRO A 244 7.27 -16.31 18.75
C PRO A 244 5.97 -16.52 17.99
N VAL A 245 5.99 -16.22 16.69
CA VAL A 245 4.81 -16.31 15.85
C VAL A 245 5.19 -16.91 14.49
N ARG A 246 4.35 -17.81 13.97
CA ARG A 246 4.52 -18.31 12.60
C ARG A 246 4.40 -17.14 11.63
N PRO A 247 5.33 -16.99 10.66
CA PRO A 247 5.22 -15.94 9.64
C PRO A 247 3.86 -15.96 8.95
N ASN A 248 3.30 -14.77 8.69
CA ASN A 248 1.99 -14.55 8.05
C ASN A 248 0.77 -15.02 8.88
N SER A 249 0.90 -15.20 10.17
CA SER A 249 -0.23 -15.56 11.04
C SER A 249 -0.66 -14.44 12.00
N ASP A 250 -0.05 -13.27 11.87
CA ASP A 250 -0.24 -12.11 12.75
C ASP A 250 -1.71 -11.65 12.82
N THR A 251 -2.46 -11.78 11.73
CA THR A 251 -3.88 -11.44 11.70
C THR A 251 -4.68 -12.29 12.69
N ALA A 252 -4.43 -13.59 12.74
CA ALA A 252 -5.10 -14.48 13.67
C ALA A 252 -4.77 -14.14 15.13
N LEU A 253 -3.50 -13.80 15.42
CA LEU A 253 -3.10 -13.33 16.74
C LEU A 253 -3.86 -12.08 17.18
N LEU A 254 -3.92 -11.07 16.29
CA LEU A 254 -4.57 -9.78 16.59
C LEU A 254 -6.10 -9.92 16.77
N LEU A 255 -6.73 -10.79 15.98
CA LEU A 255 -8.15 -11.11 16.12
C LEU A 255 -8.41 -11.89 17.42
N GLY A 256 -7.54 -12.83 17.79
CA GLY A 256 -7.62 -13.55 19.04
C GLY A 256 -7.46 -12.64 20.27
N LEU A 257 -6.51 -11.70 20.23
CA LEU A 257 -6.34 -10.67 21.25
C LEU A 257 -7.63 -9.85 21.41
N SER A 258 -8.21 -9.42 20.28
CA SER A 258 -9.44 -8.65 20.27
C SER A 258 -10.63 -9.45 20.82
N ARG A 259 -10.71 -10.74 20.51
CA ARG A 259 -11.71 -11.63 21.11
C ARG A 259 -11.57 -11.68 22.62
N ILE A 260 -10.37 -11.92 23.15
CA ILE A 260 -10.14 -11.95 24.61
C ILE A 260 -10.57 -10.63 25.26
N LEU A 261 -10.22 -9.48 24.66
CA LEU A 261 -10.62 -8.16 25.15
C LEU A 261 -12.15 -8.03 25.23
N ILE A 262 -12.89 -8.57 24.27
CA ILE A 262 -14.35 -8.52 24.25
C ILE A 262 -14.95 -9.51 25.25
N ASP A 263 -14.49 -10.76 25.25
CA ASP A 263 -15.04 -11.82 26.11
C ASP A 263 -14.83 -11.51 27.60
N GLU A 264 -13.66 -10.98 27.96
CA GLU A 264 -13.33 -10.55 29.33
C GLU A 264 -13.89 -9.16 29.69
N LYS A 265 -14.56 -8.48 28.75
CA LYS A 265 -15.06 -7.10 28.89
C LYS A 265 -13.97 -6.08 29.26
N TRP A 266 -12.77 -6.27 28.73
CA TRP A 266 -11.62 -5.39 28.94
C TRP A 266 -11.55 -4.24 27.92
N TYR A 267 -12.62 -3.96 27.24
CA TYR A 267 -12.71 -2.86 26.29
C TYR A 267 -13.28 -1.58 26.93
N ASP A 268 -12.94 -0.45 26.34
CA ASP A 268 -13.43 0.87 26.75
C ASP A 268 -14.76 1.18 26.04
N ALA A 269 -15.87 0.74 26.63
CA ALA A 269 -17.18 0.92 26.02
C ALA A 269 -17.55 2.39 25.73
N PRO A 270 -17.27 3.38 26.61
CA PRO A 270 -17.48 4.79 26.30
C PRO A 270 -16.70 5.26 25.07
N TYR A 271 -15.43 4.88 24.95
CA TYR A 271 -14.60 5.21 23.80
C TYR A 271 -15.14 4.54 22.53
N VAL A 272 -15.41 3.23 22.58
CA VAL A 272 -15.92 2.46 21.45
C VAL A 272 -17.22 3.04 20.90
N LYS A 273 -18.15 3.41 21.77
CA LYS A 273 -19.43 4.02 21.37
C LYS A 273 -19.27 5.36 20.66
N ARG A 274 -18.28 6.15 21.03
CA ARG A 274 -18.15 7.55 20.62
C ARG A 274 -17.19 7.78 19.46
N PHE A 275 -16.17 6.94 19.33
CA PHE A 275 -15.06 7.19 18.42
C PHE A 275 -14.83 6.09 17.37
N THR A 276 -15.65 5.04 17.36
CA THR A 276 -15.51 3.94 16.40
C THR A 276 -16.79 3.74 15.58
N ASP A 277 -16.69 2.96 14.52
CA ASP A 277 -17.83 2.54 13.70
C ASP A 277 -18.55 1.29 14.26
N LEU A 278 -18.04 0.72 15.34
CA LEU A 278 -18.59 -0.51 15.92
C LEU A 278 -20.07 -0.40 16.38
N PRO A 279 -20.61 0.76 16.79
CA PRO A 279 -22.03 0.92 17.07
C PRO A 279 -22.94 1.00 15.84
N LEU A 280 -22.40 1.18 14.64
CA LEU A 280 -23.21 1.35 13.43
C LEU A 280 -24.01 0.08 13.13
N LEU A 281 -25.28 0.26 12.78
CA LEU A 281 -26.14 -0.87 12.45
C LEU A 281 -25.82 -1.46 11.08
N VAL A 282 -25.75 -2.79 11.05
CA VAL A 282 -25.67 -3.59 9.86
C VAL A 282 -26.88 -4.50 9.73
N ARG A 283 -27.30 -4.76 8.52
CA ARG A 283 -28.37 -5.71 8.22
C ARG A 283 -27.84 -7.13 8.34
N THR A 284 -28.60 -8.01 8.97
CA THR A 284 -28.18 -9.42 9.15
C THR A 284 -28.26 -10.23 7.87
N ASP A 285 -29.16 -9.85 6.94
CA ASP A 285 -29.37 -10.52 5.67
C ASP A 285 -28.28 -10.26 4.61
N THR A 286 -27.69 -9.05 4.64
CA THR A 286 -26.71 -8.61 3.63
C THR A 286 -25.34 -8.29 4.19
N LEU A 287 -25.22 -8.17 5.51
CA LEU A 287 -24.04 -7.66 6.24
C LEU A 287 -23.59 -6.26 5.76
N LYS A 288 -24.50 -5.50 5.14
CA LYS A 288 -24.27 -4.12 4.74
C LYS A 288 -24.76 -3.17 5.80
N ARG A 289 -24.12 -2.02 5.91
CA ARG A 289 -24.56 -0.95 6.82
C ARG A 289 -25.98 -0.52 6.45
N LEU A 290 -26.83 -0.40 7.46
CA LEU A 290 -28.15 0.17 7.31
C LEU A 290 -28.02 1.67 7.01
N LYS A 291 -28.75 2.12 6.00
CA LYS A 291 -28.78 3.54 5.61
C LYS A 291 -30.04 4.20 6.13
N PRO A 292 -29.98 5.49 6.54
CA PRO A 292 -31.17 6.21 6.99
C PRO A 292 -32.29 6.21 5.93
N GLU A 293 -31.95 6.33 4.65
CA GLU A 293 -32.89 6.32 3.54
C GLU A 293 -33.71 5.03 3.43
N GLU A 294 -33.20 3.94 3.99
CA GLU A 294 -33.90 2.66 3.98
C GLU A 294 -35.05 2.60 5.01
N ILE A 295 -34.98 3.41 6.07
CA ILE A 295 -35.91 3.32 7.21
C ILE A 295 -36.63 4.63 7.54
N ILE A 296 -36.20 5.76 7.01
CA ILE A 296 -36.82 7.07 7.24
C ILE A 296 -37.39 7.59 5.92
N PRO A 297 -38.73 7.63 5.76
CA PRO A 297 -39.35 8.17 4.56
C PRO A 297 -38.94 9.61 4.30
N GLY A 298 -38.50 9.90 3.06
CA GLY A 298 -38.08 11.25 2.66
C GLY A 298 -36.81 11.76 3.34
N TYR A 299 -35.96 10.88 3.83
CA TYR A 299 -34.70 11.28 4.47
C TYR A 299 -33.86 12.15 3.53
N THR A 300 -33.48 13.32 4.01
CA THR A 300 -32.57 14.24 3.33
C THR A 300 -31.27 14.29 4.12
N GLN A 301 -30.15 14.07 3.43
CA GLN A 301 -28.84 14.13 4.04
C GLN A 301 -28.51 15.55 4.49
N PRO A 302 -28.29 15.81 5.78
CA PRO A 302 -27.88 17.12 6.25
C PRO A 302 -26.46 17.46 5.80
N ASP A 303 -26.12 18.73 5.83
CA ASP A 303 -24.75 19.17 5.59
C ASP A 303 -23.80 18.62 6.66
N ILE A 304 -22.59 18.29 6.25
CA ILE A 304 -21.53 17.84 7.14
C ILE A 304 -20.26 18.67 6.94
N SER A 305 -19.54 18.91 8.02
CA SER A 305 -18.28 19.66 8.00
C SER A 305 -17.07 18.74 7.79
N ARG A 306 -17.16 17.51 8.29
CA ARG A 306 -16.05 16.54 8.20
C ARG A 306 -16.00 15.86 6.84
N GLY A 307 -14.79 15.77 6.29
CA GLY A 307 -14.56 15.21 4.96
C GLY A 307 -14.51 16.25 3.84
N ALA A 308 -14.98 17.47 4.05
CA ALA A 308 -14.87 18.54 3.05
C ALA A 308 -13.42 18.94 2.74
N SER A 309 -12.54 18.85 3.74
CA SER A 309 -11.10 19.13 3.59
C SER A 309 -10.30 17.99 2.95
N MET A 310 -10.90 16.83 2.80
CA MET A 310 -10.20 15.63 2.28
C MET A 310 -10.27 15.52 0.75
N THR A 311 -11.07 16.34 0.10
CA THR A 311 -11.12 16.43 -1.35
C THR A 311 -10.61 17.79 -1.80
N ARG A 312 -9.78 17.81 -2.81
CA ARG A 312 -9.25 19.03 -3.43
C ARG A 312 -10.36 20.00 -3.90
N HIS A 313 -11.53 19.47 -4.15
CA HIS A 313 -12.68 20.21 -4.69
C HIS A 313 -13.84 20.38 -3.70
N GLY A 314 -13.60 20.08 -2.40
CA GLY A 314 -14.66 20.11 -1.39
C GLY A 314 -15.61 18.91 -1.49
N LEU A 315 -16.69 18.97 -0.72
CA LEU A 315 -17.70 17.93 -0.69
C LEU A 315 -18.73 18.18 -1.80
N THR A 316 -18.52 17.57 -2.98
CA THR A 316 -19.53 17.65 -4.05
C THR A 316 -20.82 16.91 -3.66
N PRO A 317 -21.99 17.27 -4.22
CA PRO A 317 -23.24 16.54 -3.97
C PRO A 317 -23.13 15.03 -4.24
N GLU A 318 -22.45 14.64 -5.31
CA GLU A 318 -22.22 13.23 -5.66
C GLU A 318 -21.37 12.54 -4.60
N TYR A 319 -20.31 13.19 -4.14
CA TYR A 319 -19.45 12.66 -3.10
C TYR A 319 -20.18 12.58 -1.75
N ARG A 320 -20.98 13.60 -1.41
CA ARG A 320 -21.82 13.59 -0.21
C ARG A 320 -22.80 12.43 -0.22
N LYS A 321 -23.47 12.21 -1.34
CA LYS A 321 -24.37 11.06 -1.54
C LYS A 321 -23.64 9.72 -1.39
N ARG A 322 -22.43 9.63 -1.91
CA ARG A 322 -21.59 8.43 -1.82
C ARG A 322 -21.12 8.16 -0.38
N VAL A 323 -20.73 9.19 0.33
CA VAL A 323 -20.35 9.10 1.75
C VAL A 323 -21.51 8.62 2.60
N GLY A 324 -22.70 9.14 2.35
CA GLY A 324 -23.93 8.77 3.03
C GLY A 324 -23.94 9.13 4.51
N ASP A 325 -24.97 8.68 5.18
CA ASP A 325 -25.13 8.77 6.63
C ASP A 325 -25.30 7.36 7.23
N PHE A 326 -25.35 7.27 8.53
CA PHE A 326 -25.33 6.03 9.27
C PHE A 326 -26.52 5.91 10.20
N VAL A 327 -26.77 4.71 10.71
CA VAL A 327 -27.79 4.45 11.71
C VAL A 327 -27.16 3.75 12.90
N VAL A 328 -27.51 4.19 14.09
CA VAL A 328 -27.20 3.52 15.36
C VAL A 328 -28.51 3.14 16.07
N TRP A 329 -28.46 2.16 16.95
CA TRP A 329 -29.55 1.92 17.89
C TRP A 329 -29.31 2.72 19.13
N ASP A 330 -30.19 3.67 19.42
CA ASP A 330 -30.09 4.48 20.62
C ASP A 330 -30.70 3.72 21.82
N ALA A 331 -29.86 3.36 22.77
CA ALA A 331 -30.29 2.61 23.96
C ALA A 331 -31.24 3.38 24.87
N LYS A 332 -31.19 4.73 24.84
CA LYS A 332 -32.07 5.56 25.67
C LYS A 332 -33.50 5.59 25.16
N THR A 333 -33.66 5.71 23.87
CA THR A 333 -34.98 5.79 23.23
C THR A 333 -35.47 4.44 22.73
N ASN A 334 -34.62 3.42 22.81
CA ASN A 334 -34.86 2.07 22.25
C ASN A 334 -35.35 2.12 20.80
N ALA A 335 -34.68 2.92 19.96
CA ALA A 335 -35.07 3.16 18.57
C ALA A 335 -33.86 3.43 17.67
N PRO A 336 -33.97 3.19 16.36
CA PRO A 336 -32.91 3.56 15.43
C PRO A 336 -32.83 5.09 15.27
N ARG A 337 -31.62 5.61 15.23
CA ARG A 337 -31.31 7.04 15.06
C ARG A 337 -30.33 7.24 13.92
N ALA A 338 -30.65 8.13 13.00
CA ALA A 338 -29.73 8.57 11.96
C ALA A 338 -28.63 9.46 12.56
N ILE A 339 -27.40 9.21 12.15
CA ILE A 339 -26.22 10.00 12.48
C ILE A 339 -25.39 10.29 11.24
N THR A 340 -24.60 11.34 11.29
CA THR A 340 -23.67 11.75 10.25
C THR A 340 -22.22 11.51 10.67
N ARG A 341 -21.27 11.77 9.78
CA ARG A 341 -19.85 11.75 10.10
C ARG A 341 -19.42 12.84 11.08
N ASP A 342 -20.24 13.86 11.27
CA ASP A 342 -19.99 14.90 12.26
C ASP A 342 -20.35 14.45 13.69
N ASP A 343 -21.18 13.43 13.82
CA ASP A 343 -21.67 12.92 15.10
C ASP A 343 -20.66 11.93 15.71
N VAL A 344 -19.55 12.46 16.19
CA VAL A 344 -18.44 11.70 16.81
C VAL A 344 -18.06 12.36 18.14
N GLY A 345 -17.72 11.56 19.14
CA GLY A 345 -17.29 12.06 20.43
C GLY A 345 -18.41 12.78 21.18
N ASP A 346 -18.16 13.99 21.63
CA ASP A 346 -19.10 14.75 22.46
C ASP A 346 -20.39 15.12 21.72
N ARG A 347 -20.35 15.27 20.39
CA ARG A 347 -21.55 15.56 19.59
C ARG A 347 -22.65 14.49 19.69
N LEU A 348 -22.29 13.22 19.86
CA LEU A 348 -23.26 12.16 20.13
C LEU A 348 -23.95 12.39 21.50
N THR A 349 -23.16 12.76 22.49
CA THR A 349 -23.64 13.06 23.84
C THR A 349 -24.53 14.30 23.86
N GLU A 350 -24.14 15.38 23.15
CA GLU A 350 -24.92 16.60 22.98
C GLU A 350 -26.27 16.34 22.32
N LYS A 351 -26.32 15.42 21.37
CA LYS A 351 -27.58 14.96 20.75
C LYS A 351 -28.39 14.00 21.64
N GLY A 352 -27.88 13.68 22.82
CA GLY A 352 -28.53 12.76 23.75
C GLY A 352 -28.53 11.30 23.31
N ILE A 353 -27.73 10.92 22.31
CA ILE A 353 -27.68 9.57 21.74
C ILE A 353 -26.71 8.70 22.53
N ASP A 354 -27.15 7.52 22.97
CA ASP A 354 -26.32 6.47 23.56
C ASP A 354 -26.34 5.21 22.66
N PRO A 355 -25.38 5.06 21.76
CA PRO A 355 -25.38 3.93 20.84
C PRO A 355 -25.25 2.59 21.57
N ALA A 356 -26.07 1.61 21.20
CA ALA A 356 -25.91 0.23 21.65
C ALA A 356 -24.73 -0.44 20.94
N LEU A 357 -23.98 -1.27 21.67
CA LEU A 357 -22.93 -2.12 21.09
C LEU A 357 -23.40 -3.53 20.81
N GLU A 358 -24.36 -4.00 21.56
CA GLU A 358 -24.86 -5.39 21.50
C GLU A 358 -26.37 -5.41 21.25
N GLY A 359 -26.85 -6.53 20.76
CA GLY A 359 -28.26 -6.78 20.54
C GLY A 359 -28.64 -6.97 19.06
N ARG A 360 -29.83 -7.53 18.88
CA ARG A 360 -30.48 -7.67 17.57
C ARG A 360 -31.81 -6.94 17.62
N PHE A 361 -32.06 -6.15 16.61
CA PHE A 361 -33.23 -5.27 16.57
C PHE A 361 -33.96 -5.47 15.24
N THR A 362 -35.24 -5.20 15.24
CA THR A 362 -36.05 -5.21 14.01
C THR A 362 -36.41 -3.78 13.64
N VAL A 363 -36.15 -3.40 12.39
CA VAL A 363 -36.53 -2.12 11.81
C VAL A 363 -37.49 -2.34 10.66
N LYS A 364 -38.42 -1.38 10.46
CA LYS A 364 -39.25 -1.34 9.26
C LYS A 364 -38.59 -0.48 8.20
N THR A 365 -38.47 -1.01 7.02
CA THR A 365 -37.99 -0.26 5.85
C THR A 365 -39.10 0.55 5.21
N VAL A 366 -38.72 1.53 4.40
CA VAL A 366 -39.69 2.43 3.72
C VAL A 366 -40.61 1.68 2.76
N ASP A 367 -40.22 0.51 2.29
CA ASP A 367 -41.05 -0.40 1.48
C ASP A 367 -41.93 -1.34 2.35
N GLY A 368 -41.96 -1.12 3.66
CA GLY A 368 -42.84 -1.86 4.59
C GLY A 368 -42.30 -3.20 5.09
N LYS A 369 -41.13 -3.63 4.66
CA LYS A 369 -40.52 -4.89 5.11
C LYS A 369 -39.93 -4.76 6.50
N SER A 370 -39.94 -5.86 7.25
CA SER A 370 -39.22 -5.96 8.51
C SER A 370 -37.83 -6.57 8.26
N VAL A 371 -36.78 -5.88 8.71
CA VAL A 371 -35.39 -6.33 8.55
C VAL A 371 -34.72 -6.39 9.94
N GLU A 372 -34.05 -7.50 10.21
CA GLU A 372 -33.22 -7.62 11.40
C GLU A 372 -31.88 -6.91 11.18
N VAL A 373 -31.46 -6.15 12.21
CA VAL A 373 -30.21 -5.41 12.24
C VAL A 373 -29.47 -5.62 13.55
N MET A 374 -28.16 -5.45 13.52
CA MET A 374 -27.33 -5.53 14.72
C MET A 374 -26.21 -4.49 14.64
N PRO A 375 -25.65 -4.01 15.78
CA PRO A 375 -24.42 -3.23 15.76
C PRO A 375 -23.26 -4.02 15.14
N LEU A 376 -22.36 -3.33 14.48
CA LEU A 376 -21.15 -3.94 13.91
C LEU A 376 -20.32 -4.65 14.99
N PHE A 377 -20.33 -4.15 16.23
CA PHE A 377 -19.71 -4.80 17.38
C PHE A 377 -20.23 -6.22 17.59
N GLU A 378 -21.55 -6.41 17.50
CA GLU A 378 -22.16 -7.73 17.63
C GLU A 378 -21.77 -8.65 16.44
N ALA A 379 -21.73 -8.10 15.22
CA ALA A 379 -21.24 -8.82 14.06
C ALA A 379 -19.77 -9.25 14.23
N TYR A 380 -18.94 -8.38 14.80
CA TYR A 380 -17.54 -8.70 15.14
C TYR A 380 -17.45 -9.82 16.19
N LYS A 381 -18.26 -9.78 17.22
CA LYS A 381 -18.31 -10.86 18.23
C LYS A 381 -18.59 -12.22 17.56
N ILE A 382 -19.53 -12.24 16.62
CA ILE A 382 -19.86 -13.46 15.86
C ILE A 382 -18.65 -13.92 15.04
N HIS A 383 -18.03 -13.02 14.31
CA HIS A 383 -16.85 -13.31 13.49
C HIS A 383 -15.66 -13.80 14.34
N LEU A 384 -15.43 -13.17 15.49
CA LEU A 384 -14.30 -13.51 16.35
C LEU A 384 -14.47 -14.88 17.07
N LYS A 385 -15.65 -15.51 17.02
CA LYS A 385 -15.84 -16.85 17.58
C LYS A 385 -14.91 -17.91 17.01
N ASP A 386 -14.45 -17.72 15.78
CA ASP A 386 -13.54 -18.64 15.12
C ASP A 386 -12.08 -18.47 15.59
N TYR A 387 -11.80 -17.42 16.39
CA TYR A 387 -10.45 -17.09 16.86
C TYR A 387 -10.31 -17.30 18.37
N ASP A 388 -10.74 -18.45 18.87
CA ASP A 388 -10.49 -18.82 20.26
C ASP A 388 -9.00 -19.09 20.52
N LEU A 389 -8.64 -19.11 21.80
CA LEU A 389 -7.24 -19.20 22.20
C LEU A 389 -6.54 -20.47 21.68
N ASP A 390 -7.28 -21.57 21.55
CA ASP A 390 -6.75 -22.83 21.05
C ASP A 390 -6.50 -22.75 19.54
N THR A 391 -7.49 -22.26 18.80
CA THR A 391 -7.38 -22.01 17.34
C THR A 391 -6.26 -21.02 17.01
N VAL A 392 -6.18 -19.92 17.77
CA VAL A 392 -5.11 -18.94 17.57
C VAL A 392 -3.75 -19.53 17.85
N HIS A 393 -3.60 -20.33 18.91
CA HIS A 393 -2.35 -21.04 19.18
C HIS A 393 -1.99 -22.02 18.04
N GLU A 394 -2.94 -22.79 17.56
CA GLU A 394 -2.72 -23.74 16.46
C GLU A 394 -2.25 -23.03 15.17
N ILE A 395 -2.88 -21.92 14.82
CA ILE A 395 -2.54 -21.13 13.63
C ILE A 395 -1.16 -20.47 13.78
N THR A 396 -0.93 -19.84 14.93
CA THR A 396 0.21 -18.93 15.13
C THR A 396 1.42 -19.56 15.78
N HIS A 397 1.25 -20.66 16.49
CA HIS A 397 2.21 -21.28 17.40
C HIS A 397 2.62 -20.37 18.59
N ALA A 398 1.97 -19.24 18.77
CA ALA A 398 2.23 -18.36 19.90
C ALA A 398 1.73 -19.03 21.22
N PRO A 399 2.51 -18.98 22.33
CA PRO A 399 2.10 -19.56 23.59
C PRO A 399 0.80 -18.93 24.16
N LYS A 400 -0.14 -19.74 24.56
CA LYS A 400 -1.48 -19.32 25.03
C LYS A 400 -1.43 -18.36 26.22
N ASP A 401 -0.53 -18.62 27.15
CA ASP A 401 -0.30 -17.80 28.33
C ASP A 401 0.21 -16.41 27.96
N LEU A 402 1.11 -16.31 26.97
CA LEU A 402 1.62 -15.05 26.47
C LEU A 402 0.56 -14.26 25.67
N ILE A 403 -0.28 -14.94 24.89
CA ILE A 403 -1.41 -14.30 24.20
C ILE A 403 -2.36 -13.67 25.24
N ARG A 404 -2.75 -14.43 26.26
CA ARG A 404 -3.65 -13.93 27.32
C ARG A 404 -3.00 -12.81 28.13
N ARG A 405 -1.71 -12.93 28.44
CA ARG A 405 -0.93 -11.89 29.11
C ARG A 405 -0.93 -10.60 28.29
N LEU A 406 -0.68 -10.69 26.98
CA LEU A 406 -0.66 -9.52 26.11
C LEU A 406 -2.02 -8.84 26.04
N ALA A 407 -3.12 -9.59 25.94
CA ALA A 407 -4.47 -9.01 25.96
C ALA A 407 -4.72 -8.23 27.25
N ARG A 408 -4.32 -8.77 28.41
CA ARG A 408 -4.42 -8.08 29.69
C ARG A 408 -3.55 -6.83 29.72
N ASP A 409 -2.31 -6.92 29.27
CA ASP A 409 -1.38 -5.79 29.24
C ASP A 409 -1.93 -4.64 28.37
N ILE A 410 -2.50 -4.94 27.20
CA ILE A 410 -3.15 -3.95 26.32
C ILE A 410 -4.32 -3.25 27.03
N ALA A 411 -5.10 -3.99 27.81
CA ALA A 411 -6.24 -3.44 28.53
C ALA A 411 -5.84 -2.54 29.71
N THR A 412 -4.74 -2.89 30.41
CA THR A 412 -4.40 -2.31 31.69
C THR A 412 -3.23 -1.33 31.68
N ILE A 413 -2.34 -1.43 30.71
CA ILE A 413 -1.15 -0.58 30.62
C ILE A 413 -1.36 0.40 29.45
N LYS A 414 -1.61 1.66 29.75
CA LYS A 414 -1.90 2.71 28.77
C LYS A 414 -0.98 3.91 28.95
N PRO A 415 -0.57 4.59 27.87
CA PRO A 415 -0.87 4.37 26.45
C PRO A 415 -0.17 3.16 25.84
N VAL A 416 -0.82 2.53 24.83
CA VAL A 416 -0.29 1.41 24.05
C VAL A 416 0.12 1.87 22.66
N ALA A 417 1.36 1.60 22.30
CA ALA A 417 1.85 1.78 20.92
C ALA A 417 2.10 0.41 20.24
N ILE A 418 1.47 0.17 19.12
CA ILE A 418 1.80 -0.96 18.25
C ILE A 418 2.71 -0.47 17.14
N HIS A 419 3.94 -0.96 17.09
CA HIS A 419 4.92 -0.60 16.08
C HIS A 419 5.01 -1.69 15.01
N ILE A 420 4.47 -1.40 13.85
CA ILE A 420 4.39 -2.31 12.72
C ILE A 420 5.70 -2.28 11.92
N GLY A 421 6.22 -3.47 11.62
CA GLY A 421 7.36 -3.63 10.73
C GLY A 421 7.03 -4.25 9.38
N GLU A 422 8.03 -4.33 8.53
CA GLU A 422 7.92 -4.92 7.21
C GLU A 422 7.63 -6.43 7.27
N GLY A 423 7.96 -7.09 8.38
CA GLY A 423 7.73 -8.52 8.57
C GLY A 423 6.27 -8.94 8.40
N ILE A 424 5.33 -8.06 8.70
CA ILE A 424 3.89 -8.32 8.49
C ILE A 424 3.37 -7.83 7.15
N ASN A 425 4.14 -7.03 6.41
CA ASN A 425 3.68 -6.37 5.19
C ASN A 425 4.06 -7.10 3.90
N HIS A 426 5.02 -8.01 3.96
CA HIS A 426 5.52 -8.74 2.79
C HIS A 426 4.70 -9.99 2.43
N TRP A 427 3.52 -10.13 3.01
CA TRP A 427 2.68 -11.30 2.84
C TRP A 427 1.43 -11.01 2.03
N PHE A 428 0.83 -12.08 1.57
CA PHE A 428 -0.50 -12.05 0.99
C PHE A 428 -1.50 -11.51 2.03
N HIS A 429 -2.43 -10.69 1.63
CA HIS A 429 -3.39 -10.05 2.54
C HIS A 429 -2.79 -9.13 3.61
N ALA A 430 -1.64 -8.54 3.37
CA ALA A 430 -1.03 -7.57 4.29
C ALA A 430 -1.97 -6.42 4.70
N THR A 431 -2.96 -6.07 3.85
CA THR A 431 -4.02 -5.13 4.19
C THR A 431 -4.82 -5.55 5.42
N LEU A 432 -5.11 -6.83 5.55
CA LEU A 432 -5.91 -7.34 6.66
C LEU A 432 -5.15 -7.28 7.98
N VAL A 433 -3.87 -7.62 8.00
CA VAL A 433 -3.06 -7.54 9.21
C VAL A 433 -2.89 -6.09 9.69
N ASN A 434 -2.68 -5.15 8.77
CA ASN A 434 -2.59 -3.73 9.12
C ASN A 434 -3.91 -3.21 9.72
N ARG A 435 -5.05 -3.59 9.16
CA ARG A 435 -6.36 -3.26 9.75
C ARG A 435 -6.56 -3.92 11.11
N ALA A 436 -6.15 -5.17 11.26
CA ALA A 436 -6.30 -5.92 12.50
C ALA A 436 -5.51 -5.30 13.67
N THR A 437 -4.42 -4.55 13.40
CA THR A 437 -3.68 -3.86 14.47
C THR A 437 -4.49 -2.78 15.16
N TYR A 438 -5.45 -2.17 14.45
CA TYR A 438 -6.29 -1.11 15.02
C TYR A 438 -7.40 -1.64 15.91
N LEU A 439 -7.85 -2.86 15.71
CA LEU A 439 -8.98 -3.38 16.50
C LEU A 439 -8.68 -3.42 18.01
N PRO A 440 -7.59 -4.02 18.49
CA PRO A 440 -7.27 -3.96 19.93
C PRO A 440 -6.99 -2.54 20.44
N LEU A 441 -6.42 -1.65 19.61
CA LEU A 441 -6.19 -0.26 19.98
C LEU A 441 -7.51 0.50 20.13
N MET A 442 -8.44 0.36 19.18
CA MET A 442 -9.75 1.00 19.23
C MET A 442 -10.63 0.45 20.36
N LEU A 443 -10.61 -0.88 20.58
CA LEU A 443 -11.35 -1.47 21.68
C LEU A 443 -10.92 -0.93 23.04
N THR A 444 -9.66 -0.58 23.21
CA THR A 444 -9.09 -0.15 24.49
C THR A 444 -8.86 1.35 24.61
N GLY A 445 -9.31 2.16 23.64
CA GLY A 445 -9.16 3.61 23.67
C GLY A 445 -7.72 4.10 23.48
N ASN A 446 -6.90 3.34 22.75
CA ASN A 446 -5.50 3.65 22.48
C ASN A 446 -5.29 4.29 21.09
N VAL A 447 -6.19 5.16 20.68
CA VAL A 447 -6.06 5.98 19.47
C VAL A 447 -6.39 7.43 19.84
N GLY A 448 -5.57 8.37 19.38
CA GLY A 448 -5.74 9.80 19.68
C GLY A 448 -5.17 10.25 21.03
N VAL A 449 -4.37 9.41 21.67
CA VAL A 449 -3.65 9.73 22.92
C VAL A 449 -2.15 9.74 22.66
N MET A 450 -1.44 10.74 23.15
CA MET A 450 0.02 10.83 23.00
C MET A 450 0.72 9.56 23.49
N GLY A 451 1.59 9.01 22.65
CA GLY A 451 2.29 7.75 22.94
C GLY A 451 1.49 6.49 22.63
N SER A 452 0.29 6.62 22.05
CA SER A 452 -0.53 5.48 21.62
C SER A 452 -0.62 5.38 20.09
N GLY A 453 -1.34 4.38 19.63
CA GLY A 453 -1.68 4.22 18.22
C GLY A 453 -0.77 3.25 17.46
N SER A 454 -0.92 3.26 16.14
CA SER A 454 -0.12 2.43 15.24
C SER A 454 1.04 3.22 14.67
N HIS A 455 2.24 2.84 15.06
CA HIS A 455 3.48 3.41 14.54
C HIS A 455 3.96 2.58 13.37
N THR A 456 4.27 3.25 12.27
CA THR A 456 4.89 2.61 11.12
C THR A 456 6.17 3.35 10.76
N TRP A 457 6.97 2.75 9.90
CA TRP A 457 8.22 3.39 9.58
C TRP A 457 8.11 4.47 8.51
N ALA A 458 7.10 4.44 7.71
CA ALA A 458 7.10 5.08 6.41
C ALA A 458 6.39 6.42 6.42
N GLY A 459 7.01 7.45 6.87
CA GLY A 459 6.43 8.79 6.81
C GLY A 459 6.70 9.59 5.54
N ASN A 460 7.43 9.10 4.56
CA ASN A 460 8.05 9.95 3.55
C ASN A 460 7.58 9.73 2.12
N TYR A 461 6.54 8.94 1.90
CA TYR A 461 6.05 8.68 0.55
C TYR A 461 4.95 9.65 0.11
N LYS A 462 5.20 10.92 0.26
CA LYS A 462 4.35 11.93 -0.40
C LYS A 462 4.61 11.90 -1.91
N ALA A 463 4.43 10.71 -2.47
CA ALA A 463 4.71 10.43 -3.87
C ALA A 463 3.88 11.31 -4.80
N ALA A 464 2.67 11.67 -4.40
CA ALA A 464 1.78 12.54 -5.16
C ALA A 464 2.41 13.89 -5.57
N LEU A 465 3.32 14.45 -4.75
CA LEU A 465 4.04 15.66 -5.09
C LEU A 465 5.10 15.46 -6.18
N PHE A 466 5.51 14.21 -6.42
CA PHE A 466 6.65 13.90 -7.28
C PHE A 466 6.28 13.10 -8.52
N GLN A 467 5.04 12.70 -8.63
CA GLN A 467 4.58 11.83 -9.70
C GLN A 467 4.39 12.55 -11.05
N GLY A 468 4.45 13.87 -11.06
CA GLY A 468 4.19 14.64 -12.25
C GLY A 468 2.72 14.58 -12.63
N SER A 469 1.94 15.45 -12.06
CA SER A 469 0.60 15.79 -12.54
C SER A 469 0.71 16.90 -13.58
N GLU A 470 -0.38 17.26 -14.21
CA GLU A 470 -0.47 18.47 -15.02
C GLU A 470 0.01 19.73 -14.28
N GLU A 471 -0.01 19.68 -12.95
CA GLU A 471 0.40 20.78 -12.06
C GLU A 471 1.88 20.77 -11.72
N THR A 472 2.51 19.60 -11.72
CA THR A 472 3.92 19.44 -11.32
C THR A 472 4.80 18.93 -12.46
N GLY A 473 4.21 18.51 -13.55
CA GLY A 473 4.88 18.08 -14.78
C GLY A 473 4.96 19.19 -15.82
N PRO A 474 5.46 18.88 -17.00
CA PRO A 474 5.65 19.88 -18.07
C PRO A 474 4.37 20.29 -18.82
N GLY A 475 3.18 20.06 -18.29
CA GLY A 475 1.94 20.58 -18.85
C GLY A 475 1.29 19.77 -20.00
N PHE A 476 1.67 18.51 -20.17
CA PHE A 476 1.00 17.63 -21.12
C PHE A 476 -0.05 16.76 -20.43
N LYS A 477 -1.28 16.82 -20.90
CA LYS A 477 -2.31 15.87 -20.48
C LYS A 477 -1.87 14.46 -20.79
N GLY A 478 -1.97 13.57 -19.82
CA GLY A 478 -1.58 12.17 -20.00
C GLY A 478 -0.10 11.86 -19.84
N TRP A 479 0.69 12.79 -19.40
CA TRP A 479 2.10 12.57 -19.08
C TRP A 479 2.33 11.88 -17.75
N VAL A 480 1.31 11.67 -17.01
CA VAL A 480 1.41 11.17 -15.66
C VAL A 480 1.94 9.74 -15.68
N ALA A 481 3.07 9.55 -15.03
CA ALA A 481 3.56 8.21 -14.78
C ALA A 481 2.56 7.44 -13.95
N GLU A 482 2.30 6.20 -14.29
CA GLU A 482 1.40 5.36 -13.54
C GLU A 482 1.95 5.12 -12.14
N ASP A 483 1.21 5.58 -11.16
CA ASP A 483 1.39 5.22 -9.76
C ASP A 483 0.07 4.71 -9.22
N PRO A 484 0.01 3.47 -8.76
CA PRO A 484 -1.21 2.85 -8.27
C PRO A 484 -1.88 3.59 -7.10
N PHE A 485 -1.15 4.45 -6.40
CA PHE A 485 -1.68 5.20 -5.27
C PHE A 485 -2.16 6.60 -5.62
N ASN A 486 -1.91 7.06 -6.83
CA ASN A 486 -2.46 8.32 -7.26
C ASN A 486 -3.76 8.08 -8.04
N PRO A 487 -4.93 8.46 -7.52
CA PRO A 487 -6.20 8.27 -8.22
C PRO A 487 -6.31 9.07 -9.53
N ASN A 488 -5.34 9.94 -9.84
CA ASN A 488 -5.29 10.71 -11.08
C ASN A 488 -4.40 10.05 -12.15
N LEU A 489 -4.08 8.80 -11.99
CA LEU A 489 -2.90 8.23 -12.57
C LEU A 489 -2.98 7.45 -13.83
N ASP A 490 -4.02 7.27 -14.36
CA ASP A 490 -4.09 6.87 -15.74
C ASP A 490 -5.08 7.81 -16.41
N PRO A 491 -4.63 8.96 -16.87
CA PRO A 491 -5.44 9.57 -17.85
C PRO A 491 -5.46 8.57 -18.99
N ALA A 492 -6.49 7.72 -19.01
CA ALA A 492 -6.89 7.16 -20.27
C ALA A 492 -6.94 8.27 -21.28
N ALA A 493 -6.99 7.91 -22.49
CA ALA A 493 -7.16 8.79 -23.61
C ALA A 493 -8.26 9.85 -23.45
N ASP A 494 -9.22 9.60 -22.59
CA ASP A 494 -10.33 10.50 -22.26
C ASP A 494 -10.07 11.46 -21.09
N GLY A 495 -8.90 11.41 -20.50
CA GLY A 495 -8.52 12.23 -19.34
C GLY A 495 -9.25 11.88 -18.04
N LYS A 496 -10.03 10.81 -18.01
CA LYS A 496 -10.77 10.40 -16.82
C LYS A 496 -9.88 9.66 -15.82
N THR A 497 -10.09 9.93 -14.56
CA THR A 497 -9.50 9.15 -13.48
C THR A 497 -10.04 7.72 -13.49
N ILE A 498 -9.34 6.80 -12.84
CA ILE A 498 -9.82 5.42 -12.65
C ILE A 498 -11.24 5.40 -12.06
N ARG A 499 -11.54 6.31 -11.14
CA ARG A 499 -12.90 6.44 -10.55
C ARG A 499 -13.95 6.89 -11.54
N GLU A 500 -13.63 7.88 -12.35
CA GLU A 500 -14.53 8.40 -13.37
C GLU A 500 -14.83 7.37 -14.48
N ARG A 501 -14.00 6.36 -14.62
CA ARG A 501 -14.23 5.23 -15.52
C ARG A 501 -15.18 4.18 -14.99
N GLY A 502 -15.70 4.36 -13.79
CA GLY A 502 -16.68 3.47 -13.21
C GLY A 502 -16.11 2.22 -12.54
N TYR A 503 -14.83 2.19 -12.21
CA TYR A 503 -14.33 1.14 -11.33
C TYR A 503 -14.95 1.29 -9.94
N ALA A 504 -15.55 0.21 -9.45
CA ALA A 504 -16.05 0.19 -8.10
C ALA A 504 -14.88 0.38 -7.11
N TYR A 505 -15.14 1.12 -6.04
CA TYR A 505 -14.12 1.39 -5.02
C TYR A 505 -13.46 0.09 -4.51
N GLU A 506 -14.24 -0.95 -4.31
CA GLU A 506 -13.77 -2.25 -3.86
C GLU A 506 -12.86 -2.94 -4.88
N GLU A 507 -13.13 -2.78 -6.15
CA GLU A 507 -12.30 -3.32 -7.22
C GLU A 507 -10.99 -2.55 -7.36
N GLU A 508 -11.07 -1.23 -7.33
CA GLU A 508 -9.93 -0.34 -7.36
C GLU A 508 -9.00 -0.60 -6.17
N VAL A 509 -9.57 -0.62 -4.98
CA VAL A 509 -8.86 -0.86 -3.73
C VAL A 509 -8.21 -2.24 -3.73
N ALA A 510 -8.94 -3.27 -4.11
CA ALA A 510 -8.38 -4.62 -4.15
C ALA A 510 -7.29 -4.78 -5.20
N TYR A 511 -7.40 -4.10 -6.33
CA TYR A 511 -6.35 -4.09 -7.34
C TYR A 511 -5.07 -3.46 -6.82
N TRP A 512 -5.17 -2.28 -6.23
CA TRP A 512 -3.99 -1.51 -5.85
C TRP A 512 -3.39 -1.89 -4.52
N ALA A 513 -4.20 -2.22 -3.55
CA ALA A 513 -3.70 -2.58 -2.24
C ALA A 513 -3.14 -3.98 -2.16
N HIS A 514 -3.77 -4.90 -2.83
CA HIS A 514 -3.24 -6.25 -2.92
C HIS A 514 -2.29 -6.38 -4.10
N GLY A 515 -2.43 -5.52 -5.13
CA GLY A 515 -1.81 -5.71 -6.42
C GLY A 515 -2.16 -7.07 -7.02
N ASP A 516 -2.93 -7.83 -6.31
CA ASP A 516 -3.16 -9.25 -6.46
C ASP A 516 -4.64 -9.63 -6.38
N LYS A 517 -5.58 -8.68 -6.27
CA LYS A 517 -6.99 -9.03 -6.47
C LYS A 517 -7.19 -9.77 -7.80
N PRO A 518 -6.60 -9.34 -8.91
CA PRO A 518 -6.56 -10.16 -10.10
C PRO A 518 -5.87 -11.50 -9.87
N LEU A 519 -4.82 -11.58 -9.02
CA LEU A 519 -4.21 -12.85 -8.63
C LEU A 519 -5.21 -13.77 -7.95
N ILE A 520 -5.96 -13.25 -7.01
CA ILE A 520 -6.97 -14.02 -6.28
C ILE A 520 -8.12 -14.43 -7.20
N VAL A 521 -8.66 -13.47 -7.95
CA VAL A 521 -9.81 -13.70 -8.84
C VAL A 521 -9.43 -14.58 -10.02
N ASN A 522 -8.26 -14.39 -10.59
CA ASN A 522 -7.86 -15.06 -11.82
C ASN A 522 -7.09 -16.36 -11.58
N THR A 523 -6.48 -16.56 -10.42
CA THR A 523 -5.74 -17.80 -10.13
C THR A 523 -6.56 -19.06 -10.38
N PRO A 524 -7.82 -19.16 -9.97
CA PRO A 524 -8.67 -20.32 -10.32
C PRO A 524 -8.98 -20.45 -11.81
N LYS A 525 -9.00 -19.34 -12.54
CA LYS A 525 -9.36 -19.32 -13.97
C LYS A 525 -8.15 -19.41 -14.89
N HIS A 526 -7.08 -18.74 -14.52
CA HIS A 526 -5.94 -18.46 -15.41
C HIS A 526 -4.64 -19.10 -14.94
N GLY A 527 -4.65 -19.79 -13.80
CA GLY A 527 -3.46 -20.41 -13.24
C GLY A 527 -2.33 -19.41 -13.02
N ARG A 528 -1.12 -19.79 -13.41
CA ARG A 528 0.07 -18.97 -13.19
C ARG A 528 0.16 -17.68 -14.02
N LYS A 529 -0.73 -17.44 -14.96
CA LYS A 529 -0.69 -16.20 -15.77
C LYS A 529 -0.70 -14.93 -14.94
N VAL A 530 -1.25 -15.02 -13.78
CA VAL A 530 -1.33 -13.92 -12.83
C VAL A 530 0.04 -13.51 -12.30
N PHE A 531 0.95 -14.43 -12.15
CA PHE A 531 2.32 -14.17 -11.70
C PHE A 531 3.25 -13.70 -12.81
N THR A 532 2.80 -13.62 -14.03
CA THR A 532 3.58 -13.15 -15.17
C THR A 532 3.67 -11.63 -15.27
N GLY A 533 3.23 -10.91 -14.26
CA GLY A 533 3.26 -9.45 -14.22
C GLY A 533 2.13 -8.77 -14.98
N THR A 534 1.12 -9.51 -15.43
CA THR A 534 -0.03 -8.93 -16.12
C THR A 534 -0.84 -8.01 -15.23
N THR A 535 -0.78 -8.21 -13.92
CA THR A 535 -1.52 -7.42 -12.93
C THR A 535 -0.71 -6.29 -12.32
N HIS A 536 0.61 -6.47 -12.22
CA HIS A 536 1.51 -5.47 -11.62
C HIS A 536 2.19 -4.61 -12.65
N MET A 537 2.38 -5.14 -13.82
CA MET A 537 2.82 -4.42 -15.00
C MET A 537 1.76 -4.63 -16.08
N PRO A 538 0.62 -3.94 -15.97
CA PRO A 538 -0.53 -4.17 -16.86
C PRO A 538 -0.24 -3.82 -18.32
N THR A 539 1.02 -3.75 -18.67
CA THR A 539 1.48 -3.47 -20.01
C THR A 539 2.74 -4.28 -20.33
N PRO A 540 2.91 -4.77 -21.56
CA PRO A 540 4.11 -5.45 -21.99
C PRO A 540 5.37 -4.61 -21.71
N THR A 541 6.41 -5.24 -21.19
CA THR A 541 7.66 -4.56 -20.87
C THR A 541 8.72 -4.90 -21.90
N LYS A 542 9.25 -3.88 -22.59
CA LYS A 542 10.32 -4.03 -23.59
C LYS A 542 11.58 -3.27 -23.24
N VAL A 543 11.46 -2.23 -22.42
CA VAL A 543 12.57 -1.50 -21.82
C VAL A 543 12.34 -1.41 -20.32
N MET A 544 13.35 -1.75 -19.54
CA MET A 544 13.36 -1.56 -18.09
C MET A 544 14.51 -0.63 -17.71
N TRP A 545 14.15 0.41 -16.96
CA TRP A 545 15.11 1.35 -16.40
C TRP A 545 15.08 1.22 -14.88
N PHE A 546 16.18 0.77 -14.31
CA PHE A 546 16.30 0.58 -12.87
C PHE A 546 17.27 1.58 -12.26
N THR A 547 16.87 2.17 -11.15
CA THR A 547 17.75 3.01 -10.33
C THR A 547 17.63 2.63 -8.87
N ASN A 548 18.76 2.54 -8.19
CA ASN A 548 18.85 2.27 -6.75
C ASN A 548 18.09 1.03 -6.26
N VAL A 549 18.01 0.01 -7.09
CA VAL A 549 17.39 -1.26 -6.72
C VAL A 549 18.24 -2.42 -7.22
N ASN A 550 18.46 -3.39 -6.35
CA ASN A 550 18.93 -4.70 -6.76
C ASN A 550 17.70 -5.57 -7.05
N LEU A 551 17.19 -5.48 -8.27
CA LEU A 551 15.93 -6.08 -8.64
C LEU A 551 15.88 -7.58 -8.34
N ILE A 552 16.94 -8.29 -8.68
CA ILE A 552 16.98 -9.75 -8.52
C ILE A 552 16.99 -10.17 -7.05
N ASN A 553 17.73 -9.45 -6.20
CA ASN A 553 17.75 -9.76 -4.76
C ASN A 553 16.50 -9.31 -4.01
N ASN A 554 15.85 -8.25 -4.48
CA ASN A 554 14.76 -7.63 -3.73
C ASN A 554 13.37 -8.03 -4.25
N ALA A 555 13.29 -8.63 -5.44
CA ALA A 555 12.01 -9.03 -5.98
C ALA A 555 11.59 -10.41 -5.45
N LYS A 556 10.30 -10.54 -5.14
CA LYS A 556 9.68 -11.84 -4.94
C LYS A 556 9.72 -12.63 -6.24
N TRP A 557 9.77 -13.95 -6.14
CA TRP A 557 9.70 -14.82 -7.32
C TRP A 557 10.87 -14.61 -8.29
N VAL A 558 12.06 -14.57 -7.75
CA VAL A 558 13.29 -14.33 -8.51
C VAL A 558 13.42 -15.21 -9.76
N TYR A 559 13.01 -16.46 -9.70
CA TYR A 559 13.07 -17.38 -10.84
C TYR A 559 12.13 -16.95 -11.99
N GLU A 560 10.91 -16.57 -11.67
CA GLU A 560 9.98 -16.05 -12.66
C GLU A 560 10.44 -14.69 -13.20
N LEU A 561 11.03 -13.86 -12.36
CA LEU A 561 11.62 -12.60 -12.79
C LEU A 561 12.76 -12.83 -13.77
N ILE A 562 13.67 -13.76 -13.48
CA ILE A 562 14.79 -14.12 -14.35
C ILE A 562 14.27 -14.62 -15.70
N LYS A 563 13.27 -15.49 -15.73
CA LYS A 563 12.64 -15.96 -16.96
C LYS A 563 12.03 -14.83 -17.77
N ASN A 564 11.38 -13.87 -17.13
CA ASN A 564 10.71 -12.77 -17.83
C ASN A 564 11.66 -11.66 -18.25
N VAL A 565 12.78 -11.47 -17.55
CA VAL A 565 13.82 -10.48 -17.91
C VAL A 565 14.80 -11.05 -18.91
N ASN A 566 14.94 -12.34 -18.97
CA ASN A 566 15.73 -13.01 -20.00
C ASN A 566 14.87 -13.19 -21.24
N PRO A 567 15.23 -12.61 -22.40
CA PRO A 567 14.46 -12.78 -23.62
C PRO A 567 14.64 -14.20 -24.14
N ASN A 568 13.80 -15.09 -23.71
CA ASN A 568 13.70 -16.43 -24.30
C ASN A 568 12.74 -16.44 -25.47
#